data_f1c1eb62ad5d867cd8868d48f380c668
#
_entry.id   f1c1eb62ad5d867cd8868d48f380c668
#
_cell.length_a   1.000
_cell.length_b   1.000
_cell.length_c   1.000
_cell.angle_alpha   90.00
_cell.angle_beta   90.00
_cell.angle_gamma   90.00
#
_symmetry.space_group_name_H-M   'P 1'
#
loop_
_entity.id
_entity.type
_entity.pdbx_description
1 polymer ?
#
loop_
_entity_poly.entity_id
_entity_poly.type
_entity_poly.pdbx_seq_one_letter_code
_entity_poly.pdbx_strand_id
1 'polypeptide(L)'
;NVNQNELYIGNENAGASGTYTLSGTGALNVANEVVVGRESGTGILNVDGGTMTTTGNGNMYVGRRNGTGTLNQTGGTIVVNREFGVGTRDDGKIGTGTYNLSGGSIAVANNFFVGKEQGASGTMEMTGGTMTTSDKLQIGHNQATGVVTQSGGTVNVQNEVFVGNENSASSVGTYTLSGAGVLNVGNEVIVGRDNGAGTFNLNGGTVNVAKISGGTGSATVNFNGGVLKAKRDESNLIENLDVANVQSSGIKIDSNGFNVTTSQVLTGTGGFEKLGAGQLTLSGANTYAGTTTVAAGALRIEKTGLVAIVDATTNAIEAQFDPQPAPGDYPILPGSLAGTQTFSATGLGANQQATFDRSTSTVTVTETATGSTFASLYPANSEATSGSNGLSNLMNYALGGVGESSTPALPQLTVGANGLTLTGNVRTDDTGLTIRGETATSLSGAWTPVDLSATGAPSAVLNTTVKSFTVPIDPAEPKKFLRFHVTK
;
A
#
# COMPACT_ATOMS: atom_id res chain seq x y z
N ASN A 1 -33.94 -39.38 -19.15
CA ASN A 1 -33.26 -38.59 -20.19
C ASN A 1 -34.31 -37.93 -21.07
N VAL A 2 -34.30 -36.62 -21.12
CA VAL A 2 -35.18 -35.82 -21.98
C VAL A 2 -34.30 -35.07 -22.96
N ASN A 3 -34.60 -35.23 -24.25
CA ASN A 3 -33.92 -34.49 -25.31
C ASN A 3 -34.90 -33.47 -25.89
N GLN A 4 -34.58 -32.21 -25.81
CA GLN A 4 -35.37 -31.09 -26.30
C GLN A 4 -34.58 -30.28 -27.31
N ASN A 5 -35.28 -29.66 -28.28
CA ASN A 5 -34.62 -28.69 -29.18
C ASN A 5 -34.38 -27.37 -28.47
N GLU A 6 -35.37 -26.88 -27.76
CA GLU A 6 -35.34 -25.64 -26.93
C GLU A 6 -36.13 -25.90 -25.64
N LEU A 7 -35.72 -25.18 -24.58
CA LEU A 7 -36.46 -25.22 -23.30
C LEU A 7 -36.75 -23.79 -22.84
N TYR A 8 -38.04 -23.48 -22.77
CA TYR A 8 -38.52 -22.18 -22.26
C TYR A 8 -39.32 -22.41 -20.98
N ILE A 9 -38.90 -21.77 -19.88
CA ILE A 9 -39.53 -21.84 -18.57
C ILE A 9 -40.12 -20.48 -18.24
N GLY A 10 -41.47 -20.35 -18.14
CA GLY A 10 -42.11 -19.03 -18.04
C GLY A 10 -41.92 -18.22 -19.32
N ASN A 11 -42.68 -18.57 -20.34
CA ASN A 11 -42.55 -17.98 -21.68
C ASN A 11 -43.92 -17.39 -22.11
N GLU A 12 -43.85 -16.29 -22.85
CA GLU A 12 -44.99 -15.59 -23.47
C GLU A 12 -46.02 -15.00 -22.47
N ASN A 13 -46.39 -13.76 -22.70
CA ASN A 13 -47.41 -12.98 -21.99
C ASN A 13 -47.09 -12.60 -20.51
N ALA A 14 -47.46 -11.41 -20.15
CA ALA A 14 -47.43 -10.94 -18.77
C ALA A 14 -48.33 -11.82 -17.90
N GLY A 15 -47.79 -12.38 -16.80
CA GLY A 15 -48.47 -13.28 -15.89
C GLY A 15 -48.21 -14.76 -16.15
N ALA A 16 -47.61 -15.15 -17.28
CA ALA A 16 -47.14 -16.52 -17.47
C ALA A 16 -46.04 -16.88 -16.46
N SER A 17 -46.18 -17.99 -15.77
CA SER A 17 -45.17 -18.49 -14.84
C SER A 17 -44.84 -19.94 -15.09
N GLY A 18 -43.58 -20.32 -14.93
CA GLY A 18 -43.15 -21.72 -15.06
C GLY A 18 -42.07 -22.06 -14.07
N THR A 19 -42.12 -23.27 -13.54
CA THR A 19 -41.05 -23.82 -12.69
C THR A 19 -40.63 -25.17 -13.22
N TYR A 20 -39.33 -25.39 -13.35
CA TYR A 20 -38.75 -26.69 -13.69
C TYR A 20 -37.75 -27.09 -12.61
N THR A 21 -37.80 -28.34 -12.16
CA THR A 21 -36.86 -28.87 -11.18
C THR A 21 -36.15 -30.09 -11.76
N LEU A 22 -34.83 -30.03 -11.82
CA LEU A 22 -33.95 -31.14 -12.15
C LEU A 22 -33.30 -31.68 -10.87
N SER A 23 -33.52 -32.94 -10.56
CA SER A 23 -33.04 -33.53 -9.32
C SER A 23 -32.58 -34.99 -9.50
N GLY A 24 -31.95 -35.55 -8.47
CA GLY A 24 -31.44 -36.92 -8.45
C GLY A 24 -30.40 -37.16 -9.53
N THR A 25 -30.62 -38.19 -10.36
CA THR A 25 -29.73 -38.57 -11.48
C THR A 25 -30.30 -38.20 -12.86
N GLY A 26 -31.28 -37.31 -12.89
CA GLY A 26 -31.93 -36.86 -14.13
C GLY A 26 -30.94 -36.28 -15.14
N ALA A 27 -31.18 -36.53 -16.42
CA ALA A 27 -30.41 -35.91 -17.48
C ALA A 27 -31.32 -35.16 -18.46
N LEU A 28 -31.05 -33.89 -18.67
CA LEU A 28 -31.74 -33.00 -19.59
C LEU A 28 -30.78 -32.50 -20.64
N ASN A 29 -30.99 -32.87 -21.91
CA ASN A 29 -30.21 -32.39 -23.02
C ASN A 29 -31.06 -31.45 -23.86
N VAL A 30 -30.56 -30.25 -24.14
CA VAL A 30 -31.22 -29.23 -24.96
C VAL A 30 -30.32 -28.88 -26.13
N ALA A 31 -30.82 -29.02 -27.37
CA ALA A 31 -29.98 -28.89 -28.56
C ALA A 31 -29.57 -27.43 -28.84
N ASN A 32 -30.47 -26.48 -28.63
CA ASN A 32 -30.21 -25.07 -29.01
C ASN A 32 -30.19 -24.13 -27.79
N GLU A 33 -31.36 -23.84 -27.21
CA GLU A 33 -31.44 -22.73 -26.24
C GLU A 33 -32.23 -23.13 -25.00
N VAL A 34 -31.76 -22.68 -23.84
CA VAL A 34 -32.50 -22.71 -22.57
C VAL A 34 -32.77 -21.28 -22.15
N VAL A 35 -34.03 -20.90 -21.93
CA VAL A 35 -34.40 -19.58 -21.40
C VAL A 35 -35.29 -19.74 -20.21
N VAL A 36 -34.88 -19.16 -19.07
CA VAL A 36 -35.66 -19.11 -17.83
C VAL A 36 -36.21 -17.69 -17.68
N GLY A 37 -37.51 -17.50 -17.83
CA GLY A 37 -38.17 -16.19 -17.89
C GLY A 37 -37.94 -15.49 -19.25
N ARG A 38 -38.93 -15.56 -20.14
CA ARG A 38 -38.87 -15.00 -21.49
C ARG A 38 -40.18 -14.29 -21.86
N GLU A 39 -40.12 -13.29 -22.74
CA GLU A 39 -41.29 -12.58 -23.31
C GLU A 39 -42.33 -12.15 -22.25
N SER A 40 -41.85 -11.43 -21.21
CA SER A 40 -42.64 -10.96 -20.06
C SER A 40 -43.13 -12.07 -19.09
N GLY A 41 -42.75 -13.32 -19.28
CA GLY A 41 -43.04 -14.42 -18.36
C GLY A 41 -42.03 -14.51 -17.21
N THR A 42 -42.40 -15.18 -16.13
CA THR A 42 -41.57 -15.47 -14.97
C THR A 42 -41.17 -16.95 -14.96
N GLY A 43 -39.86 -17.22 -14.98
CA GLY A 43 -39.35 -18.59 -14.96
C GLY A 43 -38.52 -18.90 -13.72
N ILE A 44 -38.62 -20.10 -13.20
CA ILE A 44 -37.77 -20.61 -12.14
C ILE A 44 -37.19 -21.97 -12.58
N LEU A 45 -35.88 -22.09 -12.59
CA LEU A 45 -35.20 -23.37 -12.77
C LEU A 45 -34.48 -23.74 -11.49
N ASN A 46 -34.84 -24.89 -10.91
CA ASN A 46 -34.11 -25.46 -9.77
C ASN A 46 -33.26 -26.63 -10.25
N VAL A 47 -31.98 -26.66 -9.91
CA VAL A 47 -31.05 -27.76 -10.19
C VAL A 47 -30.52 -28.28 -8.85
N ASP A 48 -31.16 -29.27 -8.31
CA ASP A 48 -30.81 -29.88 -7.03
C ASP A 48 -29.96 -31.14 -7.21
N GLY A 49 -29.83 -31.63 -8.43
CA GLY A 49 -29.04 -32.80 -8.83
C GLY A 49 -29.12 -33.03 -10.33
N GLY A 50 -28.59 -34.15 -10.78
CA GLY A 50 -28.64 -34.54 -12.20
C GLY A 50 -27.69 -33.69 -13.07
N THR A 51 -27.89 -33.76 -14.39
CA THR A 51 -27.07 -33.06 -15.38
C THR A 51 -27.93 -32.37 -16.42
N MET A 52 -27.75 -31.08 -16.62
CA MET A 52 -28.32 -30.34 -17.72
C MET A 52 -27.20 -29.96 -18.71
N THR A 53 -27.43 -30.25 -19.98
CA THR A 53 -26.43 -29.94 -21.04
C THR A 53 -27.10 -29.26 -22.21
N THR A 54 -26.60 -28.08 -22.61
CA THR A 54 -26.89 -27.56 -23.95
C THR A 54 -25.91 -28.17 -24.94
N THR A 55 -26.42 -28.63 -26.09
CA THR A 55 -25.59 -29.24 -27.15
C THR A 55 -25.54 -28.33 -28.38
N GLY A 56 -24.70 -28.65 -29.36
CA GLY A 56 -24.54 -27.82 -30.57
C GLY A 56 -24.10 -26.39 -30.24
N ASN A 57 -24.83 -25.40 -30.72
CA ASN A 57 -24.59 -23.97 -30.45
C ASN A 57 -25.47 -23.43 -29.30
N GLY A 58 -25.79 -24.28 -28.34
CA GLY A 58 -26.74 -23.98 -27.29
C GLY A 58 -26.27 -22.94 -26.29
N ASN A 59 -27.04 -21.87 -26.16
CA ASN A 59 -26.92 -20.86 -25.12
C ASN A 59 -27.86 -21.12 -23.96
N MET A 60 -27.60 -20.50 -22.82
CA MET A 60 -28.53 -20.48 -21.72
C MET A 60 -28.70 -19.05 -21.20
N TYR A 61 -29.95 -18.64 -21.00
CA TYR A 61 -30.29 -17.31 -20.48
C TYR A 61 -31.25 -17.39 -19.29
N VAL A 62 -31.00 -16.55 -18.29
CA VAL A 62 -31.86 -16.39 -17.11
C VAL A 62 -32.33 -14.93 -17.12
N GLY A 63 -33.62 -14.72 -17.44
CA GLY A 63 -34.19 -13.40 -17.69
C GLY A 63 -33.81 -12.83 -19.04
N ARG A 64 -34.70 -12.93 -20.05
CA ARG A 64 -34.49 -12.44 -21.41
C ARG A 64 -35.80 -11.89 -22.00
N ARG A 65 -35.71 -10.87 -22.88
CA ARG A 65 -36.89 -10.35 -23.61
C ARG A 65 -38.05 -9.94 -22.72
N ASN A 66 -37.85 -8.99 -21.80
CA ASN A 66 -38.81 -8.57 -20.75
C ASN A 66 -39.14 -9.67 -19.72
N GLY A 67 -38.57 -10.86 -19.81
CA GLY A 67 -38.78 -11.93 -18.85
C GLY A 67 -37.99 -11.76 -17.57
N THR A 68 -38.54 -12.33 -16.49
CA THR A 68 -37.86 -12.43 -15.20
C THR A 68 -37.50 -13.89 -14.95
N GLY A 69 -36.19 -14.16 -14.81
CA GLY A 69 -35.69 -15.51 -14.61
C GLY A 69 -34.98 -15.70 -13.28
N THR A 70 -35.15 -16.85 -12.66
CA THR A 70 -34.40 -17.28 -11.49
C THR A 70 -33.85 -18.69 -11.72
N LEU A 71 -32.54 -18.84 -11.57
CA LEU A 71 -31.87 -20.15 -11.51
C LEU A 71 -31.37 -20.37 -10.08
N ASN A 72 -31.84 -21.46 -9.46
CA ASN A 72 -31.34 -21.92 -8.16
C ASN A 72 -30.55 -23.22 -8.39
N GLN A 73 -29.27 -23.23 -8.06
CA GLN A 73 -28.47 -24.46 -8.15
C GLN A 73 -27.91 -24.81 -6.78
N THR A 74 -28.43 -25.89 -6.20
CA THR A 74 -27.98 -26.45 -4.91
C THR A 74 -27.11 -27.69 -5.11
N GLY A 75 -27.15 -28.29 -6.31
CA GLY A 75 -26.40 -29.49 -6.68
C GLY A 75 -26.32 -29.67 -8.19
N GLY A 76 -26.03 -30.90 -8.64
CA GLY A 76 -26.01 -31.26 -10.04
C GLY A 76 -24.92 -30.52 -10.88
N THR A 77 -25.05 -30.73 -12.19
CA THR A 77 -24.09 -30.14 -13.16
C THR A 77 -24.86 -29.46 -14.29
N ILE A 78 -24.46 -28.24 -14.63
CA ILE A 78 -24.92 -27.52 -15.81
C ILE A 78 -23.74 -27.38 -16.78
N VAL A 79 -23.94 -27.78 -18.04
CA VAL A 79 -22.95 -27.60 -19.11
C VAL A 79 -23.58 -26.75 -20.21
N VAL A 80 -23.00 -25.60 -20.46
CA VAL A 80 -23.46 -24.66 -21.50
C VAL A 80 -22.41 -24.60 -22.60
N ASN A 81 -22.78 -25.04 -23.78
CA ASN A 81 -21.83 -25.22 -24.89
C ASN A 81 -21.43 -23.93 -25.58
N ARG A 82 -22.04 -22.80 -25.21
CA ARG A 82 -21.72 -21.50 -25.78
C ARG A 82 -21.78 -20.41 -24.71
N GLU A 83 -22.76 -19.53 -24.73
CA GLU A 83 -22.88 -18.41 -23.80
C GLU A 83 -23.87 -18.69 -22.70
N PHE A 84 -23.56 -18.18 -21.51
CA PHE A 84 -24.50 -18.11 -20.41
C PHE A 84 -24.72 -16.65 -20.03
N GLY A 85 -26.00 -16.25 -19.89
CA GLY A 85 -26.34 -14.88 -19.56
C GLY A 85 -27.40 -14.78 -18.46
N VAL A 86 -27.13 -13.97 -17.45
CA VAL A 86 -28.05 -13.62 -16.35
C VAL A 86 -28.47 -12.18 -16.53
N GLY A 87 -29.79 -11.94 -16.78
CA GLY A 87 -30.30 -10.64 -17.16
C GLY A 87 -29.76 -10.17 -18.50
N THR A 88 -30.49 -10.48 -19.59
CA THR A 88 -30.04 -10.17 -20.94
C THR A 88 -31.11 -9.43 -21.73
N ARG A 89 -30.68 -8.48 -22.54
CA ARG A 89 -31.55 -7.85 -23.52
C ARG A 89 -31.48 -8.58 -24.85
N ASP A 90 -32.57 -8.69 -25.53
CA ASP A 90 -32.64 -9.18 -26.90
C ASP A 90 -33.85 -8.56 -27.62
N ASP A 91 -33.69 -8.26 -28.91
CA ASP A 91 -34.73 -7.65 -29.76
C ASP A 91 -35.35 -6.39 -29.11
N GLY A 92 -34.51 -5.55 -28.50
CA GLY A 92 -34.95 -4.32 -27.84
C GLY A 92 -35.66 -4.50 -26.50
N LYS A 93 -35.87 -5.74 -26.03
CA LYS A 93 -36.62 -6.08 -24.83
C LYS A 93 -35.65 -6.47 -23.70
N ILE A 94 -35.84 -5.87 -22.52
CA ILE A 94 -34.94 -5.94 -21.37
C ILE A 94 -35.32 -7.13 -20.47
N GLY A 95 -34.35 -8.01 -20.17
CA GLY A 95 -34.54 -9.11 -19.22
C GLY A 95 -33.94 -8.84 -17.85
N THR A 96 -34.51 -9.43 -16.81
CA THR A 96 -33.98 -9.43 -15.45
C THR A 96 -33.71 -10.86 -14.99
N GLY A 97 -32.50 -11.13 -14.56
CA GLY A 97 -32.06 -12.46 -14.17
C GLY A 97 -31.43 -12.54 -12.78
N THR A 98 -31.68 -13.64 -12.08
CA THR A 98 -31.02 -13.98 -10.81
C THR A 98 -30.49 -15.40 -10.90
N TYR A 99 -29.23 -15.58 -10.53
CA TYR A 99 -28.59 -16.90 -10.41
C TYR A 99 -28.05 -17.10 -8.99
N ASN A 100 -28.59 -18.09 -8.29
CA ASN A 100 -28.17 -18.47 -6.94
C ASN A 100 -27.43 -19.83 -7.03
N LEU A 101 -26.13 -19.84 -6.76
CA LEU A 101 -25.28 -21.02 -6.77
C LEU A 101 -24.80 -21.33 -5.34
N SER A 102 -25.35 -22.35 -4.71
CA SER A 102 -24.94 -22.81 -3.38
C SER A 102 -24.24 -24.18 -3.39
N GLY A 103 -24.33 -24.90 -4.50
CA GLY A 103 -23.67 -26.20 -4.66
C GLY A 103 -23.70 -26.68 -6.11
N GLY A 104 -23.06 -27.81 -6.39
CA GLY A 104 -22.94 -28.32 -7.75
C GLY A 104 -21.94 -27.55 -8.62
N SER A 105 -22.09 -27.66 -9.94
CA SER A 105 -21.15 -27.02 -10.88
C SER A 105 -21.85 -26.51 -12.14
N ILE A 106 -21.33 -25.39 -12.66
CA ILE A 106 -21.64 -24.90 -14.01
C ILE A 106 -20.36 -24.74 -14.83
N ALA A 107 -20.38 -25.26 -16.06
CA ALA A 107 -19.30 -25.09 -17.02
C ALA A 107 -19.85 -24.42 -18.30
N VAL A 108 -19.24 -23.31 -18.70
CA VAL A 108 -19.62 -22.51 -19.87
C VAL A 108 -18.45 -22.50 -20.85
N ALA A 109 -18.69 -22.93 -22.08
CA ALA A 109 -17.62 -23.07 -23.07
C ALA A 109 -17.14 -21.73 -23.68
N ASN A 110 -17.90 -20.65 -23.49
CA ASN A 110 -17.55 -19.32 -23.96
C ASN A 110 -17.79 -18.28 -22.85
N ASN A 111 -18.34 -17.13 -23.16
CA ASN A 111 -18.53 -16.04 -22.20
C ASN A 111 -19.66 -16.33 -21.19
N PHE A 112 -19.44 -15.88 -19.97
CA PHE A 112 -20.45 -15.77 -18.91
C PHE A 112 -20.78 -14.31 -18.67
N PHE A 113 -22.04 -13.92 -18.81
CA PHE A 113 -22.52 -12.56 -18.61
C PHE A 113 -23.42 -12.45 -17.37
N VAL A 114 -23.21 -11.39 -16.60
CA VAL A 114 -24.13 -10.95 -15.53
C VAL A 114 -24.50 -9.50 -15.84
N GLY A 115 -25.72 -9.29 -16.38
CA GLY A 115 -26.13 -8.05 -17.02
C GLY A 115 -25.52 -7.91 -18.41
N LYS A 116 -26.27 -8.21 -19.47
CA LYS A 116 -25.81 -8.11 -20.85
C LYS A 116 -26.75 -7.24 -21.68
N GLU A 117 -26.24 -6.22 -22.35
CA GLU A 117 -26.93 -5.29 -23.22
C GLU A 117 -27.81 -4.26 -22.49
N GLN A 118 -28.03 -3.16 -23.14
CA GLN A 118 -28.65 -1.93 -22.64
C GLN A 118 -29.89 -2.17 -21.76
N GLY A 119 -29.82 -1.70 -20.50
CA GLY A 119 -30.90 -1.73 -19.54
C GLY A 119 -31.12 -3.08 -18.84
N ALA A 120 -30.49 -4.16 -19.30
CA ALA A 120 -30.60 -5.46 -18.65
C ALA A 120 -30.01 -5.46 -17.24
N SER A 121 -30.58 -6.26 -16.35
CA SER A 121 -30.12 -6.40 -14.96
C SER A 121 -29.89 -7.86 -14.61
N GLY A 122 -28.65 -8.18 -14.22
CA GLY A 122 -28.25 -9.51 -13.78
C GLY A 122 -27.69 -9.50 -12.37
N THR A 123 -28.08 -10.49 -11.57
CA THR A 123 -27.53 -10.70 -10.22
C THR A 123 -27.09 -12.16 -10.09
N MET A 124 -25.88 -12.37 -9.58
CA MET A 124 -25.38 -13.69 -9.22
C MET A 124 -24.95 -13.71 -7.76
N GLU A 125 -25.53 -14.64 -6.99
CA GLU A 125 -25.10 -14.96 -5.63
C GLU A 125 -24.46 -16.33 -5.60
N MET A 126 -23.23 -16.41 -5.07
CA MET A 126 -22.51 -17.66 -4.93
C MET A 126 -22.03 -17.87 -3.50
N THR A 127 -22.62 -18.85 -2.84
CA THR A 127 -22.25 -19.26 -1.48
C THR A 127 -21.50 -20.59 -1.45
N GLY A 128 -21.46 -21.31 -2.57
CA GLY A 128 -20.78 -22.59 -2.71
C GLY A 128 -20.71 -23.03 -4.18
N GLY A 129 -20.35 -24.28 -4.41
CA GLY A 129 -20.28 -24.84 -5.76
C GLY A 129 -19.06 -24.36 -6.59
N THR A 130 -19.09 -24.67 -7.89
CA THR A 130 -18.02 -24.31 -8.82
C THR A 130 -18.61 -23.73 -10.10
N MET A 131 -18.12 -22.56 -10.50
CA MET A 131 -18.39 -21.94 -11.80
C MET A 131 -17.12 -21.91 -12.64
N THR A 132 -17.20 -22.38 -13.89
CA THR A 132 -16.09 -22.33 -14.83
C THR A 132 -16.53 -21.73 -16.15
N THR A 133 -15.77 -20.78 -16.70
CA THR A 133 -15.95 -20.31 -18.06
C THR A 133 -14.63 -20.41 -18.82
N SER A 134 -14.71 -20.91 -20.08
CA SER A 134 -13.53 -21.09 -20.93
C SER A 134 -13.07 -19.80 -21.63
N ASP A 135 -13.81 -18.71 -21.49
CA ASP A 135 -13.41 -17.40 -22.00
C ASP A 135 -13.50 -16.36 -20.87
N LYS A 136 -14.48 -15.49 -20.86
CA LYS A 136 -14.57 -14.34 -19.98
C LYS A 136 -15.78 -14.35 -19.07
N LEU A 137 -15.62 -13.76 -17.88
CA LEU A 137 -16.74 -13.35 -17.04
C LEU A 137 -16.94 -11.84 -17.22
N GLN A 138 -18.12 -11.43 -17.68
CA GLN A 138 -18.43 -10.04 -17.95
C GLN A 138 -19.62 -9.57 -17.12
N ILE A 139 -19.41 -8.53 -16.33
CA ILE A 139 -20.33 -8.01 -15.32
C ILE A 139 -20.69 -6.58 -15.68
N GLY A 140 -21.99 -6.32 -15.99
CA GLY A 140 -22.43 -5.02 -16.48
C GLY A 140 -21.86 -4.71 -17.86
N HIS A 141 -22.20 -5.53 -18.84
CA HIS A 141 -21.71 -5.43 -20.22
C HIS A 141 -22.66 -4.61 -21.09
N ASN A 142 -22.09 -3.67 -21.85
CA ASN A 142 -22.81 -2.87 -22.87
C ASN A 142 -24.09 -2.19 -22.35
N GLN A 143 -23.93 -1.25 -21.40
CA GLN A 143 -25.01 -0.45 -20.79
C GLN A 143 -25.99 -1.27 -19.91
N ALA A 144 -25.56 -2.43 -19.41
CA ALA A 144 -26.30 -3.22 -18.45
C ALA A 144 -25.81 -2.99 -17.02
N THR A 145 -26.58 -3.45 -16.06
CA THR A 145 -26.18 -3.54 -14.66
C THR A 145 -25.94 -5.01 -14.29
N GLY A 146 -24.76 -5.30 -13.77
CA GLY A 146 -24.37 -6.62 -13.30
C GLY A 146 -23.86 -6.59 -11.86
N VAL A 147 -24.33 -7.52 -11.04
CA VAL A 147 -23.85 -7.68 -9.65
C VAL A 147 -23.49 -9.12 -9.39
N VAL A 148 -22.28 -9.37 -8.94
CA VAL A 148 -21.81 -10.67 -8.47
C VAL A 148 -21.40 -10.57 -7.00
N THR A 149 -22.00 -11.43 -6.16
CA THR A 149 -21.59 -11.59 -4.75
C THR A 149 -21.15 -13.03 -4.55
N GLN A 150 -19.87 -13.21 -4.24
CA GLN A 150 -19.27 -14.51 -3.95
C GLN A 150 -18.79 -14.54 -2.51
N SER A 151 -19.43 -15.35 -1.66
CA SER A 151 -19.03 -15.58 -0.26
C SER A 151 -18.40 -16.95 -0.03
N GLY A 152 -18.52 -17.85 -0.99
CA GLY A 152 -17.94 -19.20 -0.97
C GLY A 152 -17.77 -19.77 -2.36
N GLY A 153 -17.41 -21.04 -2.45
CA GLY A 153 -17.21 -21.74 -3.71
C GLY A 153 -16.03 -21.23 -4.54
N THR A 154 -15.92 -21.73 -5.77
CA THR A 154 -14.80 -21.41 -6.67
C THR A 154 -15.31 -20.94 -8.03
N VAL A 155 -14.85 -19.78 -8.46
CA VAL A 155 -15.02 -19.24 -9.81
C VAL A 155 -13.70 -19.38 -10.57
N ASN A 156 -13.76 -20.07 -11.72
CA ASN A 156 -12.62 -20.24 -12.63
C ASN A 156 -12.94 -19.54 -13.96
N VAL A 157 -12.14 -18.55 -14.31
CA VAL A 157 -12.23 -17.81 -15.57
C VAL A 157 -10.93 -18.03 -16.36
N GLN A 158 -11.03 -18.62 -17.56
CA GLN A 158 -9.84 -18.98 -18.32
C GLN A 158 -9.05 -17.75 -18.79
N ASN A 159 -9.73 -16.69 -19.18
CA ASN A 159 -9.12 -15.47 -19.70
C ASN A 159 -9.28 -14.31 -18.71
N GLU A 160 -10.21 -13.38 -18.92
CA GLU A 160 -10.36 -12.15 -18.14
C GLU A 160 -11.70 -12.06 -17.42
N VAL A 161 -11.72 -11.29 -16.35
CA VAL A 161 -12.93 -10.80 -15.70
C VAL A 161 -13.08 -9.32 -16.00
N PHE A 162 -14.21 -8.91 -16.58
CA PHE A 162 -14.56 -7.50 -16.79
C PHE A 162 -15.63 -7.07 -15.80
N VAL A 163 -15.36 -6.00 -15.08
CA VAL A 163 -16.29 -5.40 -14.11
C VAL A 163 -16.64 -3.98 -14.59
N GLY A 164 -17.84 -3.80 -15.15
CA GLY A 164 -18.22 -2.60 -15.90
C GLY A 164 -17.53 -2.55 -17.26
N ASN A 165 -18.19 -3.04 -18.31
CA ASN A 165 -17.57 -3.26 -19.61
C ASN A 165 -18.37 -2.66 -20.76
N GLU A 166 -17.65 -1.98 -21.65
CA GLU A 166 -18.07 -1.45 -22.97
C GLU A 166 -18.99 -0.23 -23.00
N ASN A 167 -18.57 0.71 -23.84
CA ASN A 167 -19.27 1.78 -24.54
C ASN A 167 -19.92 2.91 -23.72
N SER A 168 -20.09 2.84 -22.40
CA SER A 168 -20.81 3.89 -21.67
C SER A 168 -20.63 3.78 -20.16
N ALA A 169 -20.64 4.91 -19.47
CA ALA A 169 -20.75 4.96 -18.00
C ALA A 169 -22.03 4.28 -17.44
N SER A 170 -22.98 3.97 -18.31
CA SER A 170 -24.18 3.17 -17.95
C SER A 170 -23.92 1.67 -17.91
N SER A 171 -22.75 1.20 -18.31
CA SER A 171 -22.28 -0.18 -18.10
C SER A 171 -21.77 -0.29 -16.67
N VAL A 172 -22.60 -0.76 -15.75
CA VAL A 172 -22.27 -0.80 -14.32
C VAL A 172 -22.05 -2.23 -13.86
N GLY A 173 -20.84 -2.50 -13.40
CA GLY A 173 -20.45 -3.81 -12.85
C GLY A 173 -20.01 -3.73 -11.38
N THR A 174 -20.46 -4.67 -10.58
CA THR A 174 -19.95 -4.84 -9.21
C THR A 174 -19.62 -6.31 -8.96
N TYR A 175 -18.42 -6.58 -8.53
CA TYR A 175 -18.00 -7.88 -8.01
C TYR A 175 -17.61 -7.74 -6.54
N THR A 176 -18.23 -8.54 -5.67
CA THR A 176 -17.86 -8.61 -4.25
C THR A 176 -17.42 -10.03 -3.91
N LEU A 177 -16.14 -10.19 -3.58
CA LEU A 177 -15.56 -11.43 -3.06
C LEU A 177 -15.39 -11.34 -1.55
N SER A 178 -15.91 -12.34 -0.83
CA SER A 178 -15.87 -12.38 0.63
C SER A 178 -15.75 -13.81 1.17
N GLY A 179 -15.71 -13.95 2.48
CA GLY A 179 -15.71 -15.26 3.15
C GLY A 179 -14.59 -16.18 2.69
N ALA A 180 -14.94 -17.39 2.28
CA ALA A 180 -14.03 -18.40 1.77
C ALA A 180 -14.05 -18.52 0.22
N GLY A 181 -14.64 -17.56 -0.49
CA GLY A 181 -14.73 -17.56 -1.94
C GLY A 181 -13.34 -17.54 -2.61
N VAL A 182 -13.21 -18.26 -3.72
CA VAL A 182 -11.96 -18.28 -4.52
C VAL A 182 -12.29 -17.87 -5.95
N LEU A 183 -11.62 -16.84 -6.44
CA LEU A 183 -11.69 -16.39 -7.83
C LEU A 183 -10.35 -16.66 -8.51
N ASN A 184 -10.34 -17.58 -9.47
CA ASN A 184 -9.18 -17.90 -10.30
C ASN A 184 -9.36 -17.27 -11.68
N VAL A 185 -8.47 -16.35 -12.05
CA VAL A 185 -8.49 -15.66 -13.34
C VAL A 185 -7.23 -16.02 -14.13
N GLY A 186 -7.39 -16.43 -15.38
CA GLY A 186 -6.26 -16.81 -16.25
C GLY A 186 -5.28 -15.69 -16.46
N ASN A 187 -5.80 -14.52 -16.80
CA ASN A 187 -5.03 -13.33 -17.09
C ASN A 187 -5.32 -12.19 -16.12
N GLU A 188 -6.39 -11.44 -16.31
CA GLU A 188 -6.58 -10.14 -15.71
C GLU A 188 -8.01 -9.89 -15.22
N VAL A 189 -8.14 -9.12 -14.13
CA VAL A 189 -9.38 -8.46 -13.75
C VAL A 189 -9.30 -7.01 -14.22
N ILE A 190 -10.16 -6.62 -15.16
CA ILE A 190 -10.24 -5.26 -15.68
C ILE A 190 -11.49 -4.59 -15.13
N VAL A 191 -11.30 -3.48 -14.42
CA VAL A 191 -12.35 -2.71 -13.77
C VAL A 191 -12.59 -1.42 -14.58
N GLY A 192 -13.83 -1.13 -14.93
CA GLY A 192 -14.18 0.07 -15.70
C GLY A 192 -13.63 0.06 -17.13
N ARG A 193 -13.75 -1.05 -17.84
CA ARG A 193 -13.27 -1.17 -19.22
C ARG A 193 -14.12 -0.37 -20.19
N ASP A 194 -13.47 0.24 -21.20
CA ASP A 194 -14.12 0.92 -22.36
C ASP A 194 -15.26 1.89 -21.94
N ASN A 195 -14.95 2.80 -20.99
CA ASN A 195 -15.86 3.78 -20.39
C ASN A 195 -16.94 3.20 -19.45
N GLY A 196 -16.92 1.92 -19.11
CA GLY A 196 -17.81 1.35 -18.10
C GLY A 196 -17.49 1.82 -16.69
N ALA A 197 -18.41 1.62 -15.74
CA ALA A 197 -18.20 1.86 -14.31
C ALA A 197 -18.08 0.54 -13.58
N GLY A 198 -16.90 0.26 -13.02
CA GLY A 198 -16.60 -0.98 -12.33
C GLY A 198 -16.27 -0.78 -10.85
N THR A 199 -16.76 -1.67 -10.02
CA THR A 199 -16.37 -1.77 -8.61
C THR A 199 -16.02 -3.22 -8.25
N PHE A 200 -14.78 -3.44 -7.84
CA PHE A 200 -14.33 -4.73 -7.34
C PHE A 200 -14.05 -4.64 -5.84
N ASN A 201 -14.82 -5.37 -5.03
CA ASN A 201 -14.69 -5.41 -3.57
C ASN A 201 -14.04 -6.73 -3.15
N LEU A 202 -12.83 -6.67 -2.62
CA LEU A 202 -12.09 -7.79 -2.05
C LEU A 202 -12.24 -7.77 -0.53
N ASN A 203 -13.44 -8.16 -0.04
CA ASN A 203 -13.81 -8.11 1.38
C ASN A 203 -13.43 -9.39 2.16
N GLY A 204 -12.76 -10.32 1.53
CA GLY A 204 -12.32 -11.62 2.03
C GLY A 204 -12.02 -12.55 0.86
N GLY A 205 -11.84 -13.85 1.15
CA GLY A 205 -11.51 -14.83 0.13
C GLY A 205 -10.16 -14.62 -0.54
N THR A 206 -9.98 -15.23 -1.70
CA THR A 206 -8.72 -15.15 -2.46
C THR A 206 -8.99 -14.93 -3.93
N VAL A 207 -8.36 -13.93 -4.53
CA VAL A 207 -8.27 -13.76 -5.97
C VAL A 207 -6.89 -14.16 -6.46
N ASN A 208 -6.81 -15.19 -7.31
CA ASN A 208 -5.60 -15.65 -7.97
C ASN A 208 -5.60 -15.07 -9.39
N VAL A 209 -4.71 -14.14 -9.67
CA VAL A 209 -4.71 -13.37 -10.92
C VAL A 209 -3.30 -12.94 -11.31
N ALA A 210 -3.07 -12.72 -12.59
CA ALA A 210 -1.83 -12.11 -13.03
C ALA A 210 -1.81 -10.61 -12.72
N LYS A 211 -2.94 -9.90 -12.96
CA LYS A 211 -3.03 -8.46 -12.78
C LYS A 211 -4.48 -8.00 -12.50
N ILE A 212 -4.60 -6.89 -11.76
CA ILE A 212 -5.84 -6.10 -11.64
C ILE A 212 -5.56 -4.73 -12.25
N SER A 213 -6.34 -4.32 -13.24
CA SER A 213 -6.17 -3.02 -13.88
C SER A 213 -7.47 -2.21 -13.98
N GLY A 214 -7.33 -0.90 -14.03
CA GLY A 214 -8.38 0.01 -14.47
C GLY A 214 -8.39 0.14 -15.99
N GLY A 215 -9.58 0.18 -16.57
CA GLY A 215 -9.78 0.52 -17.98
C GLY A 215 -9.84 2.04 -18.20
N THR A 216 -10.51 2.48 -19.28
CA THR A 216 -10.70 3.91 -19.59
C THR A 216 -11.93 4.52 -18.93
N GLY A 217 -12.75 3.70 -18.27
CA GLY A 217 -13.89 4.12 -17.47
C GLY A 217 -13.59 4.27 -15.99
N SER A 218 -14.62 4.33 -15.17
CA SER A 218 -14.44 4.46 -13.71
C SER A 218 -14.05 3.13 -13.07
N ALA A 219 -12.89 3.09 -12.44
CA ALA A 219 -12.29 1.88 -11.87
C ALA A 219 -12.05 2.02 -10.36
N THR A 220 -12.88 1.37 -9.55
CA THR A 220 -12.75 1.35 -8.09
C THR A 220 -12.45 -0.06 -7.61
N VAL A 221 -11.37 -0.21 -6.83
CA VAL A 221 -11.08 -1.44 -6.10
C VAL A 221 -10.98 -1.16 -4.60
N ASN A 222 -11.80 -1.88 -3.83
CA ASN A 222 -11.79 -1.82 -2.38
C ASN A 222 -11.13 -3.08 -1.82
N PHE A 223 -10.02 -2.91 -1.10
CA PHE A 223 -9.31 -3.97 -0.41
C PHE A 223 -9.72 -3.97 1.07
N ASN A 224 -10.32 -5.05 1.54
CA ASN A 224 -10.87 -5.16 2.90
C ASN A 224 -10.68 -6.57 3.49
N GLY A 225 -9.44 -7.04 3.54
CA GLY A 225 -9.06 -8.28 4.21
C GLY A 225 -8.94 -9.53 3.33
N GLY A 226 -9.38 -9.47 2.07
CA GLY A 226 -9.15 -10.56 1.12
C GLY A 226 -7.71 -10.60 0.60
N VAL A 227 -7.31 -11.72 0.01
CA VAL A 227 -5.97 -11.96 -0.49
C VAL A 227 -5.90 -11.78 -2.01
N LEU A 228 -5.05 -10.88 -2.46
CA LEU A 228 -4.62 -10.80 -3.85
C LEU A 228 -3.37 -11.67 -4.02
N LYS A 229 -3.49 -12.76 -4.77
CA LYS A 229 -2.43 -13.74 -4.99
C LYS A 229 -1.93 -13.71 -6.42
N ALA A 230 -0.63 -13.50 -6.59
CA ALA A 230 0.01 -13.46 -7.89
C ALA A 230 0.10 -14.84 -8.54
N LYS A 231 -0.01 -14.88 -9.87
CA LYS A 231 0.12 -16.11 -10.67
C LYS A 231 1.44 -16.23 -11.42
N ARG A 232 2.16 -15.13 -11.57
CA ARG A 232 3.44 -15.04 -12.30
C ARG A 232 4.21 -13.80 -11.87
N ASP A 233 5.43 -13.67 -12.35
CA ASP A 233 6.15 -12.39 -12.32
C ASP A 233 5.34 -11.33 -13.07
N GLU A 234 5.16 -10.15 -12.47
CA GLU A 234 4.35 -9.10 -13.06
C GLU A 234 4.91 -7.72 -12.68
N SER A 235 5.16 -6.90 -13.69
CA SER A 235 5.71 -5.55 -13.50
C SER A 235 4.67 -4.53 -13.01
N ASN A 236 3.37 -4.84 -13.15
CA ASN A 236 2.26 -3.99 -12.71
C ASN A 236 1.08 -4.83 -12.22
N LEU A 237 1.23 -5.45 -11.05
CA LEU A 237 0.19 -6.30 -10.44
C LEU A 237 -1.13 -5.56 -10.20
N ILE A 238 -1.05 -4.27 -9.85
CA ILE A 238 -2.20 -3.36 -9.72
C ILE A 238 -1.82 -2.07 -10.43
N GLU A 239 -2.65 -1.63 -11.39
CA GLU A 239 -2.38 -0.41 -12.14
C GLU A 239 -3.65 0.30 -12.65
N ASN A 240 -3.53 1.59 -12.96
CA ASN A 240 -4.54 2.40 -13.66
C ASN A 240 -5.91 2.45 -12.98
N LEU A 241 -6.01 2.20 -11.68
CA LEU A 241 -7.25 2.36 -10.93
C LEU A 241 -7.44 3.83 -10.56
N ASP A 242 -8.66 4.36 -10.71
CA ASP A 242 -9.02 5.68 -10.17
C ASP A 242 -9.00 5.67 -8.65
N VAL A 243 -9.47 4.56 -8.06
CA VAL A 243 -9.50 4.37 -6.61
C VAL A 243 -9.00 2.98 -6.25
N ALA A 244 -7.89 2.93 -5.51
CA ALA A 244 -7.38 1.73 -4.83
C ALA A 244 -7.45 1.95 -3.32
N ASN A 245 -8.60 1.63 -2.74
CA ASN A 245 -8.94 1.98 -1.36
C ASN A 245 -8.67 0.81 -0.40
N VAL A 246 -7.75 0.99 0.53
CA VAL A 246 -7.42 0.05 1.59
C VAL A 246 -8.31 0.34 2.80
N GLN A 247 -9.37 -0.44 2.95
CA GLN A 247 -10.34 -0.31 4.03
C GLN A 247 -9.82 -0.93 5.35
N SER A 248 -10.59 -0.84 6.41
CA SER A 248 -10.17 -1.14 7.79
C SER A 248 -9.55 -2.53 8.00
N SER A 249 -9.97 -3.55 7.23
CA SER A 249 -9.37 -4.90 7.32
C SER A 249 -8.08 -5.06 6.50
N GLY A 250 -7.64 -4.00 5.80
CA GLY A 250 -6.38 -3.95 5.08
C GLY A 250 -6.37 -4.63 3.72
N ILE A 251 -5.23 -4.51 3.05
CA ILE A 251 -4.88 -5.24 1.83
C ILE A 251 -3.88 -6.34 2.15
N LYS A 252 -4.06 -7.51 1.57
CA LYS A 252 -3.11 -8.63 1.66
C LYS A 252 -2.65 -9.02 0.27
N ILE A 253 -1.34 -8.96 0.01
CA ILE A 253 -0.75 -9.37 -1.26
C ILE A 253 0.18 -10.55 -1.05
N ASP A 254 -0.19 -11.69 -1.64
CA ASP A 254 0.63 -12.90 -1.70
C ASP A 254 1.38 -12.94 -3.04
N SER A 255 2.68 -12.68 -3.00
CA SER A 255 3.52 -12.77 -4.20
C SER A 255 3.73 -14.22 -4.69
N ASN A 256 3.39 -15.24 -3.87
CA ASN A 256 3.34 -16.65 -4.26
C ASN A 256 4.66 -17.18 -4.88
N GLY A 257 5.80 -16.65 -4.45
CA GLY A 257 7.14 -16.99 -4.97
C GLY A 257 7.60 -16.15 -6.15
N PHE A 258 6.76 -15.29 -6.69
CA PHE A 258 7.06 -14.43 -7.84
C PHE A 258 7.60 -13.07 -7.41
N ASN A 259 8.23 -12.37 -8.36
CA ASN A 259 8.60 -10.96 -8.21
C ASN A 259 7.55 -10.10 -8.89
N VAL A 260 6.86 -9.30 -8.11
CA VAL A 260 5.76 -8.46 -8.59
C VAL A 260 5.96 -7.01 -8.19
N THR A 261 5.51 -6.10 -9.03
CA THR A 261 5.57 -4.66 -8.77
C THR A 261 4.18 -4.04 -8.83
N THR A 262 3.94 -2.99 -8.10
CA THR A 262 2.80 -2.10 -8.31
C THR A 262 3.21 -0.65 -8.16
N SER A 263 2.83 0.17 -9.15
CA SER A 263 2.95 1.63 -9.13
C SER A 263 1.66 2.33 -8.70
N GLN A 264 0.56 1.57 -8.56
CA GLN A 264 -0.72 2.11 -8.10
C GLN A 264 -0.58 2.73 -6.71
N VAL A 265 -1.11 3.94 -6.55
CA VAL A 265 -1.22 4.59 -5.24
C VAL A 265 -2.32 3.90 -4.44
N LEU A 266 -1.95 3.35 -3.29
CA LEU A 266 -2.86 2.74 -2.32
C LEU A 266 -3.22 3.78 -1.27
N THR A 267 -4.53 4.03 -1.07
CA THR A 267 -5.06 5.02 -0.12
C THR A 267 -5.98 4.36 0.90
N GLY A 268 -6.32 5.05 2.00
CA GLY A 268 -7.32 4.58 2.96
C GLY A 268 -6.79 4.39 4.37
N THR A 269 -7.61 3.80 5.23
CA THR A 269 -7.34 3.69 6.68
C THR A 269 -6.76 2.35 7.12
N GLY A 270 -6.83 1.33 6.26
CA GLY A 270 -6.37 -0.02 6.55
C GLY A 270 -4.86 -0.20 6.48
N GLY A 271 -4.39 -1.35 6.93
CA GLY A 271 -2.98 -1.75 6.87
C GLY A 271 -2.63 -2.52 5.60
N PHE A 272 -1.37 -2.87 5.48
CA PHE A 272 -0.80 -3.61 4.37
C PHE A 272 -0.10 -4.89 4.87
N GLU A 273 -0.40 -6.04 4.28
CA GLU A 273 0.26 -7.30 4.62
C GLU A 273 0.87 -7.95 3.36
N LYS A 274 2.19 -8.11 3.35
CA LYS A 274 2.93 -8.86 2.33
C LYS A 274 3.03 -10.32 2.75
N LEU A 275 2.46 -11.19 1.94
CA LEU A 275 2.45 -12.65 2.12
C LEU A 275 3.30 -13.36 1.05
N GLY A 276 3.58 -14.64 1.31
CA GLY A 276 4.26 -15.54 0.37
C GLY A 276 5.73 -15.20 0.11
N ALA A 277 6.48 -16.18 -0.39
CA ALA A 277 7.85 -15.99 -0.85
C ALA A 277 7.91 -15.08 -2.09
N GLY A 278 9.12 -14.66 -2.48
CA GLY A 278 9.33 -13.69 -3.58
C GLY A 278 9.26 -12.25 -3.13
N GLN A 279 9.46 -11.33 -4.05
CA GLN A 279 9.53 -9.91 -3.78
C GLN A 279 8.29 -9.17 -4.30
N LEU A 280 7.76 -8.27 -3.48
CA LEU A 280 6.79 -7.27 -3.91
C LEU A 280 7.46 -5.90 -3.88
N THR A 281 7.38 -5.17 -4.99
CA THR A 281 7.87 -3.79 -5.09
C THR A 281 6.71 -2.81 -5.07
N LEU A 282 6.76 -1.84 -4.17
CA LEU A 282 5.86 -0.69 -4.12
C LEU A 282 6.61 0.55 -4.62
N SER A 283 6.21 1.08 -5.77
CA SER A 283 6.78 2.30 -6.37
C SER A 283 5.80 3.48 -6.34
N GLY A 284 4.53 3.25 -6.02
CA GLY A 284 3.52 4.30 -5.86
C GLY A 284 3.71 5.14 -4.59
N ALA A 285 3.26 6.39 -4.63
CA ALA A 285 3.24 7.29 -3.47
C ALA A 285 2.07 6.93 -2.52
N ASN A 286 2.15 5.79 -1.88
CA ASN A 286 1.11 5.24 -1.03
C ASN A 286 0.81 6.14 0.18
N THR A 287 -0.48 6.21 0.58
CA THR A 287 -0.99 7.04 1.69
C THR A 287 -1.96 6.30 2.61
N TYR A 288 -2.02 4.96 2.56
CA TYR A 288 -2.79 4.19 3.53
C TYR A 288 -2.24 4.40 4.95
N ALA A 289 -3.12 4.42 5.98
CA ALA A 289 -2.72 4.86 7.31
C ALA A 289 -2.36 3.72 8.28
N GLY A 290 -2.76 2.48 7.98
CA GLY A 290 -2.57 1.35 8.89
C GLY A 290 -1.15 0.77 8.85
N THR A 291 -0.91 -0.18 9.73
CA THR A 291 0.38 -0.85 9.88
C THR A 291 0.73 -1.70 8.66
N THR A 292 1.99 -1.64 8.22
CA THR A 292 2.55 -2.56 7.24
C THR A 292 3.19 -3.76 7.95
N THR A 293 2.91 -4.95 7.45
CA THR A 293 3.51 -6.22 7.93
C THR A 293 4.10 -6.98 6.74
N VAL A 294 5.32 -7.45 6.88
CA VAL A 294 5.95 -8.39 5.94
C VAL A 294 6.02 -9.75 6.61
N ALA A 295 5.06 -10.61 6.31
CA ALA A 295 4.93 -11.93 6.92
C ALA A 295 5.86 -12.98 6.26
N ALA A 296 6.15 -12.82 4.96
CA ALA A 296 7.05 -13.70 4.22
C ALA A 296 7.64 -13.01 3.00
N GLY A 297 8.81 -13.46 2.54
CA GLY A 297 9.54 -12.89 1.41
C GLY A 297 10.00 -11.46 1.66
N ALA A 298 10.12 -10.66 0.62
CA ALA A 298 10.63 -9.29 0.70
C ALA A 298 9.62 -8.25 0.20
N LEU A 299 9.55 -7.13 0.88
CA LEU A 299 8.88 -5.91 0.45
C LEU A 299 9.94 -4.86 0.08
N ARG A 300 9.99 -4.49 -1.18
CA ARG A 300 10.85 -3.43 -1.71
C ARG A 300 10.04 -2.15 -1.89
N ILE A 301 10.54 -1.05 -1.40
CA ILE A 301 9.94 0.27 -1.52
C ILE A 301 10.89 1.14 -2.36
N GLU A 302 10.37 1.72 -3.44
CA GLU A 302 11.13 2.59 -4.32
C GLU A 302 10.64 4.03 -4.17
N LYS A 303 11.56 4.93 -3.84
CA LYS A 303 11.35 6.38 -3.79
C LYS A 303 12.51 7.08 -4.46
N THR A 304 12.32 8.31 -4.88
CA THR A 304 13.40 9.11 -5.47
C THR A 304 14.59 9.20 -4.50
N GLY A 305 15.74 8.68 -4.90
CA GLY A 305 16.97 8.69 -4.12
C GLY A 305 17.01 7.72 -2.93
N LEU A 306 16.01 6.85 -2.77
CA LEU A 306 15.96 5.86 -1.69
C LEU A 306 15.29 4.58 -2.15
N VAL A 307 15.95 3.46 -1.96
CA VAL A 307 15.35 2.13 -2.03
C VAL A 307 15.42 1.49 -0.65
N ALA A 308 14.30 0.99 -0.14
CA ALA A 308 14.28 0.22 1.11
C ALA A 308 13.74 -1.19 0.86
N ILE A 309 14.34 -2.19 1.49
CA ILE A 309 13.91 -3.59 1.44
C ILE A 309 13.65 -4.06 2.86
N VAL A 310 12.44 -4.55 3.11
CA VAL A 310 12.05 -5.24 4.34
C VAL A 310 11.95 -6.71 4.01
N ASP A 311 12.86 -7.52 4.51
CA ASP A 311 12.94 -8.94 4.23
C ASP A 311 12.63 -9.77 5.49
N ALA A 312 11.55 -10.53 5.44
CA ALA A 312 11.12 -11.41 6.53
C ALA A 312 12.02 -12.65 6.65
N THR A 313 12.70 -13.07 5.58
CA THR A 313 13.56 -14.26 5.57
C THR A 313 14.87 -14.00 6.29
N THR A 314 15.50 -12.85 6.02
CA THR A 314 16.75 -12.42 6.66
C THR A 314 16.51 -11.65 7.96
N ASN A 315 15.24 -11.32 8.26
CA ASN A 315 14.85 -10.46 9.38
C ASN A 315 15.58 -9.10 9.35
N ALA A 316 15.67 -8.49 8.19
CA ALA A 316 16.42 -7.25 7.95
C ALA A 316 15.57 -6.17 7.30
N ILE A 317 15.95 -4.91 7.58
CA ILE A 317 15.56 -3.73 6.84
C ILE A 317 16.84 -3.11 6.28
N GLU A 318 16.92 -2.99 4.96
CA GLU A 318 18.04 -2.38 4.27
C GLU A 318 17.56 -1.13 3.55
N ALA A 319 18.18 0.01 3.83
CA ALA A 319 17.95 1.27 3.12
C ALA A 319 19.18 1.63 2.29
N GLN A 320 19.00 1.86 1.01
CA GLN A 320 20.05 2.27 0.09
C GLN A 320 19.74 3.65 -0.47
N PHE A 321 20.65 4.58 -0.25
CA PHE A 321 20.59 5.93 -0.80
C PHE A 321 21.45 6.06 -2.06
N ASP A 322 20.88 6.69 -3.10
CA ASP A 322 21.58 7.06 -4.31
C ASP A 322 20.83 8.23 -4.99
N PRO A 323 21.38 9.44 -5.04
CA PRO A 323 22.69 9.88 -4.50
C PRO A 323 22.72 9.90 -2.96
N GLN A 324 23.91 10.22 -2.40
CA GLN A 324 24.10 10.44 -0.96
C GLN A 324 23.03 11.39 -0.41
N PRO A 325 22.33 11.04 0.69
CA PRO A 325 21.25 11.84 1.24
C PRO A 325 21.79 13.07 1.98
N ALA A 326 21.00 14.14 2.03
CA ALA A 326 21.19 15.19 3.04
C ALA A 326 20.76 14.67 4.44
N PRO A 327 21.22 15.26 5.54
CA PRO A 327 20.64 14.99 6.85
C PRO A 327 19.14 15.32 6.87
N GLY A 328 18.32 14.45 7.44
CA GLY A 328 16.87 14.61 7.48
C GLY A 328 16.10 13.31 7.59
N ASP A 329 14.79 13.41 7.51
CA ASP A 329 13.85 12.31 7.63
C ASP A 329 13.36 11.82 6.26
N TYR A 330 13.43 10.50 6.08
CA TYR A 330 13.06 9.79 4.86
C TYR A 330 11.99 8.73 5.18
N PRO A 331 10.70 9.07 5.13
CA PRO A 331 9.64 8.10 5.36
C PRO A 331 9.61 7.08 4.23
N ILE A 332 9.74 5.78 4.56
CA ILE A 332 9.73 4.70 3.57
C ILE A 332 8.32 4.17 3.30
N LEU A 333 7.47 4.07 4.32
CA LEU A 333 6.09 3.63 4.22
C LEU A 333 5.16 4.65 4.88
N PRO A 334 3.89 4.73 4.47
CA PRO A 334 2.89 5.43 5.25
C PRO A 334 2.51 4.57 6.48
N GLY A 335 2.35 5.19 7.64
CA GLY A 335 2.05 4.47 8.88
C GLY A 335 3.24 3.71 9.47
N SER A 336 2.95 2.75 10.36
CA SER A 336 3.97 1.98 11.09
C SER A 336 4.40 0.71 10.36
N LEU A 337 5.59 0.20 10.69
CA LEU A 337 6.08 -1.12 10.25
C LEU A 337 6.13 -2.09 11.44
N ALA A 338 5.41 -3.20 11.33
CA ALA A 338 5.44 -4.26 12.32
C ALA A 338 6.71 -5.13 12.20
N GLY A 339 7.11 -5.75 13.32
CA GLY A 339 8.20 -6.72 13.36
C GLY A 339 9.42 -6.26 14.15
N THR A 340 10.48 -7.05 14.10
CA THR A 340 11.72 -6.89 14.90
C THR A 340 12.97 -6.90 14.03
N GLN A 341 12.85 -6.68 12.71
CA GLN A 341 13.97 -6.73 11.77
C GLN A 341 15.09 -5.77 12.17
N THR A 342 16.32 -6.19 11.96
CA THR A 342 17.50 -5.33 12.13
C THR A 342 17.59 -4.31 11.01
N PHE A 343 18.04 -3.10 11.31
CA PHE A 343 18.17 -2.02 10.33
C PHE A 343 19.61 -1.82 9.90
N SER A 344 19.83 -1.63 8.61
CA SER A 344 21.08 -1.18 8.03
C SER A 344 20.83 -0.16 6.93
N ALA A 345 21.81 0.72 6.69
CA ALA A 345 21.76 1.71 5.60
C ALA A 345 23.10 1.79 4.86
N THR A 346 23.02 2.02 3.55
CA THR A 346 24.15 2.19 2.65
C THR A 346 24.00 3.46 1.79
N GLY A 347 25.05 3.88 1.09
CA GLY A 347 25.03 5.12 0.31
C GLY A 347 25.13 6.38 1.18
N LEU A 348 25.50 6.23 2.44
CA LEU A 348 25.73 7.32 3.38
C LEU A 348 27.13 7.93 3.18
N GLY A 349 27.26 9.22 3.47
CA GLY A 349 28.56 9.87 3.56
C GLY A 349 29.41 9.35 4.71
N ALA A 350 30.72 9.58 4.65
CA ALA A 350 31.67 9.09 5.66
C ALA A 350 31.32 9.50 7.11
N ASN A 351 30.57 10.59 7.25
CA ASN A 351 30.19 11.19 8.53
C ASN A 351 28.69 11.12 8.78
N GLN A 352 27.98 10.23 8.08
CA GLN A 352 26.55 10.07 8.24
C GLN A 352 26.21 8.76 8.94
N GLN A 353 25.18 8.79 9.74
CA GLN A 353 24.54 7.62 10.34
C GLN A 353 23.06 7.66 10.02
N ALA A 354 22.46 6.48 9.95
CA ALA A 354 21.01 6.37 9.78
C ALA A 354 20.43 5.53 10.91
N THR A 355 19.26 5.94 11.38
CA THR A 355 18.43 5.20 12.33
C THR A 355 17.06 4.98 11.72
N PHE A 356 16.34 3.99 12.22
CA PHE A 356 15.00 3.67 11.72
C PHE A 356 13.98 3.68 12.86
N ASP A 357 12.95 4.52 12.69
CA ASP A 357 11.78 4.55 13.56
C ASP A 357 10.64 3.72 12.95
N ARG A 358 10.27 2.63 13.61
CA ARG A 358 9.20 1.73 13.16
C ARG A 358 7.81 2.33 13.31
N SER A 359 7.62 3.21 14.28
CA SER A 359 6.30 3.80 14.57
C SER A 359 5.85 4.73 13.44
N THR A 360 6.80 5.35 12.76
CA THR A 360 6.59 6.26 11.62
C THR A 360 7.10 5.68 10.30
N SER A 361 7.74 4.50 10.33
CA SER A 361 8.44 3.89 9.18
C SER A 361 9.43 4.85 8.51
N THR A 362 10.19 5.59 9.31
CA THR A 362 11.06 6.66 8.84
C THR A 362 12.53 6.30 9.08
N VAL A 363 13.35 6.48 8.05
CA VAL A 363 14.81 6.49 8.17
C VAL A 363 15.24 7.93 8.45
N THR A 364 15.90 8.16 9.58
CA THR A 364 16.48 9.46 9.91
C THR A 364 17.97 9.41 9.65
N VAL A 365 18.47 10.25 8.74
CA VAL A 365 19.89 10.43 8.46
C VAL A 365 20.41 11.62 9.25
N THR A 366 21.42 11.38 10.06
CA THR A 366 22.12 12.41 10.83
C THR A 366 23.57 12.47 10.43
N GLU A 367 24.19 13.64 10.51
CA GLU A 367 25.64 13.70 10.47
C GLU A 367 26.18 13.26 11.82
N THR A 368 27.03 12.24 11.81
CA THR A 368 27.93 12.01 12.92
C THR A 368 28.98 13.10 12.85
N ALA A 369 29.06 13.86 13.89
CA ALA A 369 30.21 14.70 14.06
C ALA A 369 31.48 13.82 13.99
N THR A 370 32.15 13.82 12.87
CA THR A 370 33.58 13.49 12.93
C THR A 370 34.17 14.53 13.82
N GLY A 371 34.81 14.11 14.90
CA GLY A 371 35.55 15.00 15.74
C GLY A 371 36.51 15.80 14.83
N SER A 372 36.06 17.00 14.48
CA SER A 372 36.88 17.88 13.63
C SER A 372 38.03 18.31 14.53
N THR A 373 39.20 17.76 14.30
CA THR A 373 40.37 18.22 15.04
C THR A 373 40.72 19.66 14.63
N PHE A 374 41.30 20.40 15.53
CA PHE A 374 41.76 21.73 15.22
C PHE A 374 42.60 21.77 13.92
N ALA A 375 43.51 20.80 13.76
CA ALA A 375 44.34 20.67 12.57
C ALA A 375 43.57 20.46 11.26
N SER A 376 42.41 19.80 11.29
CA SER A 376 41.57 19.56 10.10
C SER A 376 40.78 20.80 9.65
N LEU A 377 40.37 21.65 10.60
CA LEU A 377 39.63 22.88 10.32
C LEU A 377 40.49 24.12 10.14
N TYR A 378 41.71 24.09 10.67
CA TYR A 378 42.69 25.18 10.64
C TYR A 378 44.03 24.68 10.14
N PRO A 379 44.14 24.16 8.90
CA PRO A 379 45.34 23.46 8.41
C PRO A 379 46.56 24.32 8.23
N ALA A 380 46.39 25.62 8.05
CA ALA A 380 47.51 26.56 7.75
C ALA A 380 48.01 27.29 8.98
N ASN A 381 47.58 26.96 10.21
CA ASN A 381 47.66 27.93 11.28
C ASN A 381 48.26 27.55 12.59
N SER A 382 48.97 28.53 13.17
CA SER A 382 49.31 28.50 14.57
C SER A 382 48.08 28.75 15.47
N GLU A 383 48.03 28.10 16.63
CA GLU A 383 47.02 28.28 17.64
C GLU A 383 46.84 29.75 18.07
N ALA A 384 47.88 30.55 17.92
CA ALA A 384 47.95 31.95 18.33
C ALA A 384 47.49 32.97 17.26
N THR A 385 47.25 32.53 16.00
CA THR A 385 46.83 33.46 14.92
C THR A 385 45.41 33.96 15.22
N SER A 386 45.21 35.28 15.15
CA SER A 386 43.91 35.89 15.42
C SER A 386 42.98 35.79 14.22
N GLY A 387 41.75 35.30 14.46
CA GLY A 387 40.64 35.37 13.51
C GLY A 387 40.12 36.81 13.33
N SER A 388 39.17 37.00 12.42
CA SER A 388 38.55 38.31 12.11
C SER A 388 37.80 38.94 13.30
N ASN A 389 37.47 38.17 14.32
CA ASN A 389 36.78 38.60 15.57
C ASN A 389 37.78 38.95 16.71
N GLY A 390 39.08 38.94 16.47
CA GLY A 390 40.14 39.25 17.46
C GLY A 390 40.41 38.08 18.45
N LEU A 391 39.82 36.92 18.29
CA LEU A 391 40.15 35.71 19.05
C LEU A 391 41.19 34.88 18.33
N SER A 392 42.02 34.12 19.08
CA SER A 392 42.92 33.14 18.47
C SER A 392 42.13 32.07 17.72
N ASN A 393 42.75 31.42 16.74
CA ASN A 393 42.11 30.32 16.01
C ASN A 393 41.78 29.17 16.92
N LEU A 394 42.61 28.86 17.91
CA LEU A 394 42.29 27.83 18.91
C LEU A 394 41.07 28.20 19.76
N MET A 395 40.92 29.46 20.13
CA MET A 395 39.72 29.91 20.85
C MET A 395 38.49 29.89 19.97
N ASN A 396 38.56 30.34 18.71
CA ASN A 396 37.44 30.22 17.74
C ASN A 396 37.01 28.78 17.57
N TYR A 397 37.93 27.86 17.42
CA TYR A 397 37.65 26.44 17.34
C TYR A 397 36.97 25.91 18.61
N ALA A 398 37.51 26.25 19.79
CA ALA A 398 36.92 25.81 21.06
C ALA A 398 35.52 26.34 21.30
N LEU A 399 35.13 27.47 20.76
CA LEU A 399 33.80 28.06 20.81
C LEU A 399 32.89 27.58 19.67
N GLY A 400 33.29 26.57 18.92
CA GLY A 400 32.48 25.91 17.87
C GLY A 400 32.74 26.42 16.45
N GLY A 401 33.82 27.15 16.23
CA GLY A 401 34.24 27.58 14.87
C GLY A 401 34.60 26.41 13.98
N VAL A 402 34.23 26.50 12.68
CA VAL A 402 34.40 25.44 11.67
C VAL A 402 35.40 25.78 10.57
N GLY A 403 36.29 26.73 10.80
CA GLY A 403 37.33 27.14 9.88
C GLY A 403 37.88 28.56 10.17
N GLU A 404 38.92 28.97 9.48
CA GLU A 404 39.66 30.21 9.74
C GLU A 404 38.84 31.51 9.62
N SER A 405 37.78 31.49 8.82
CA SER A 405 36.88 32.64 8.66
C SER A 405 35.65 32.57 9.56
N SER A 406 35.49 31.55 10.41
CA SER A 406 34.33 31.42 11.28
C SER A 406 34.37 32.43 12.44
N THR A 407 33.21 32.96 12.80
CA THR A 407 33.02 33.89 13.90
C THR A 407 31.99 33.31 14.90
N PRO A 408 32.40 32.37 15.75
CA PRO A 408 31.48 31.81 16.75
C PRO A 408 31.00 32.90 17.72
N ALA A 409 29.86 32.69 18.33
CA ALA A 409 29.30 33.60 19.32
C ALA A 409 30.27 33.75 20.51
N LEU A 410 30.56 34.99 20.87
CA LEU A 410 31.41 35.29 22.02
C LEU A 410 30.74 34.89 23.33
N PRO A 411 31.49 34.45 24.33
CA PRO A 411 30.93 34.17 25.64
C PRO A 411 30.24 35.43 26.22
N GLN A 412 29.13 35.19 26.89
CA GLN A 412 28.28 36.23 27.49
C GLN A 412 28.60 36.35 29.00
N LEU A 413 28.87 37.55 29.46
CA LEU A 413 29.02 37.86 30.88
C LEU A 413 27.72 38.39 31.43
N THR A 414 27.24 37.77 32.52
CA THR A 414 26.07 38.25 33.27
C THR A 414 26.46 38.56 34.72
N VAL A 415 25.79 39.53 35.30
CA VAL A 415 25.92 39.88 36.72
C VAL A 415 24.64 39.43 37.40
N GLY A 416 24.76 38.54 38.37
CA GLY A 416 23.63 38.01 39.15
C GLY A 416 23.84 38.17 40.65
N ALA A 417 22.84 37.78 41.44
CA ALA A 417 22.91 37.82 42.92
C ALA A 417 24.07 36.99 43.50
N ASN A 418 24.48 35.93 42.79
CA ASN A 418 25.54 35.00 43.23
C ASN A 418 26.94 35.35 42.70
N GLY A 419 27.08 36.42 41.87
CA GLY A 419 28.35 36.78 41.30
C GLY A 419 28.35 37.08 39.81
N LEU A 420 29.53 37.02 39.20
CA LEU A 420 29.73 37.16 37.76
C LEU A 420 29.71 35.78 37.13
N THR A 421 28.88 35.59 36.10
CA THR A 421 28.77 34.33 35.37
C THR A 421 29.21 34.56 33.93
N LEU A 422 30.17 33.78 33.46
CA LEU A 422 30.57 33.72 32.05
C LEU A 422 29.98 32.44 31.43
N THR A 423 29.20 32.59 30.35
CA THR A 423 28.53 31.50 29.64
C THR A 423 28.91 31.52 28.18
N GLY A 424 29.18 30.36 27.60
CA GLY A 424 29.50 30.21 26.17
C GLY A 424 29.36 28.80 25.68
N ASN A 425 29.30 28.65 24.35
CA ASN A 425 29.38 27.34 23.71
C ASN A 425 30.85 26.85 23.82
N VAL A 426 31.01 25.59 24.19
CA VAL A 426 32.33 24.94 24.22
C VAL A 426 32.27 23.63 23.46
N ARG A 427 33.30 23.38 22.64
CA ARG A 427 33.42 22.16 21.85
C ARG A 427 33.59 20.93 22.74
N THR A 428 32.96 19.84 22.37
CA THR A 428 32.95 18.59 23.15
C THR A 428 33.41 17.36 22.38
N ASP A 429 33.67 17.50 21.08
CA ASP A 429 34.00 16.38 20.18
C ASP A 429 35.51 16.20 19.95
N ASP A 430 36.36 17.12 20.40
CA ASP A 430 37.83 17.00 20.35
C ASP A 430 38.38 16.68 21.74
N THR A 431 38.74 15.41 21.97
CA THR A 431 39.30 14.94 23.26
C THR A 431 40.73 15.44 23.53
N GLY A 432 41.40 15.99 22.51
CA GLY A 432 42.71 16.63 22.67
C GLY A 432 42.62 18.08 23.16
N LEU A 433 41.38 18.61 23.32
CA LEU A 433 41.16 20.00 23.70
C LEU A 433 40.73 20.07 25.18
N THR A 434 41.46 20.89 25.93
CA THR A 434 41.10 21.20 27.32
C THR A 434 40.54 22.62 27.41
N ILE A 435 39.29 22.77 27.86
CA ILE A 435 38.63 24.08 28.05
C ILE A 435 38.25 24.21 29.50
N ARG A 436 38.69 25.29 30.15
CA ARG A 436 38.36 25.61 31.56
C ARG A 436 38.01 27.09 31.72
N GLY A 437 37.33 27.41 32.79
CA GLY A 437 37.15 28.77 33.26
C GLY A 437 38.39 29.24 34.00
N GLU A 438 38.67 30.52 33.92
CA GLU A 438 39.73 31.14 34.74
C GLU A 438 39.29 32.51 35.25
N THR A 439 39.72 32.84 36.46
CA THR A 439 39.48 34.16 37.08
C THR A 439 40.80 34.78 37.56
N ALA A 440 40.87 36.10 37.54
CA ALA A 440 41.99 36.90 38.08
C ALA A 440 41.51 38.21 38.61
N THR A 441 42.29 38.82 39.48
CA THR A 441 42.05 40.19 40.00
C THR A 441 42.81 41.25 39.20
N SER A 442 43.73 40.84 38.33
CA SER A 442 44.46 41.66 37.40
C SER A 442 44.69 40.94 36.07
N LEU A 443 44.64 41.67 34.96
CA LEU A 443 44.89 41.11 33.64
C LEU A 443 46.34 40.60 33.46
N SER A 444 47.30 41.17 34.20
CA SER A 444 48.70 40.75 34.20
C SER A 444 49.07 39.83 35.37
N GLY A 445 48.09 39.47 36.21
CA GLY A 445 48.28 38.58 37.37
C GLY A 445 48.15 37.08 37.06
N ALA A 446 48.30 36.28 38.11
CA ALA A 446 48.02 34.85 38.02
C ALA A 446 46.54 34.62 37.80
N TRP A 447 46.22 33.65 36.96
CA TRP A 447 44.84 33.21 36.71
C TRP A 447 44.57 31.90 37.49
N THR A 448 43.46 31.88 38.17
CA THR A 448 43.01 30.76 38.95
C THR A 448 41.99 29.94 38.15
N PRO A 449 42.18 28.61 37.99
CA PRO A 449 41.23 27.78 37.28
C PRO A 449 39.88 27.68 38.04
N VAL A 450 38.81 27.62 37.27
CA VAL A 450 37.44 27.38 37.75
C VAL A 450 36.78 26.33 36.87
N ASP A 451 36.15 25.35 37.48
CA ASP A 451 35.47 24.27 36.73
C ASP A 451 34.26 24.79 36.00
N LEU A 452 34.08 24.28 34.78
CA LEU A 452 32.91 24.57 33.98
C LEU A 452 31.76 23.64 34.34
N SER A 453 30.58 24.21 34.51
CA SER A 453 29.31 23.48 34.70
C SER A 453 28.47 23.51 33.43
N ALA A 454 27.80 22.39 33.13
CA ALA A 454 26.79 22.36 32.07
C ALA A 454 25.55 23.15 32.53
N THR A 455 25.04 24.01 31.66
CA THR A 455 23.86 24.85 31.97
C THR A 455 22.54 24.09 31.77
N GLY A 456 22.56 22.95 31.09
CA GLY A 456 21.36 22.23 30.63
C GLY A 456 20.64 22.90 29.45
N ALA A 457 21.10 24.07 29.01
CA ALA A 457 20.55 24.71 27.81
C ALA A 457 21.07 24.02 26.55
N PRO A 458 20.21 23.78 25.54
CA PRO A 458 20.63 23.23 24.26
C PRO A 458 21.58 24.21 23.55
N SER A 459 22.65 23.68 22.93
CA SER A 459 23.48 24.49 22.04
C SER A 459 22.88 24.48 20.62
N ALA A 460 22.80 25.66 20.01
CA ALA A 460 22.45 25.78 18.59
C ALA A 460 23.66 25.50 17.65
N VAL A 461 24.84 25.28 18.21
CA VAL A 461 26.08 25.03 17.45
C VAL A 461 26.43 23.54 17.54
N LEU A 462 26.63 22.91 16.40
CA LEU A 462 26.98 21.49 16.31
C LEU A 462 28.28 21.19 17.10
N ASN A 463 28.30 20.04 17.78
CA ASN A 463 29.45 19.55 18.56
C ASN A 463 29.89 20.46 19.73
N THR A 464 28.98 21.28 20.23
CA THR A 464 29.24 22.12 21.39
C THR A 464 28.18 21.91 22.47
N THR A 465 28.56 22.25 23.70
CA THR A 465 27.66 22.29 24.86
C THR A 465 27.72 23.67 25.45
N VAL A 466 26.60 24.20 25.93
CA VAL A 466 26.60 25.47 26.67
C VAL A 466 27.17 25.21 28.07
N LYS A 467 28.30 25.81 28.36
CA LYS A 467 28.99 25.74 29.65
C LYS A 467 29.01 27.11 30.31
N SER A 468 29.05 27.14 31.63
CA SER A 468 29.19 28.34 32.41
C SER A 468 30.06 28.11 33.64
N PHE A 469 30.62 29.20 34.18
CA PHE A 469 31.15 29.23 35.55
C PHE A 469 30.79 30.56 36.19
N THR A 470 30.61 30.53 37.51
CA THR A 470 30.24 31.70 38.32
C THR A 470 31.30 31.95 39.37
N VAL A 471 31.71 33.22 39.50
CA VAL A 471 32.67 33.64 40.48
C VAL A 471 31.97 34.63 41.41
N PRO A 472 31.97 34.43 42.74
CA PRO A 472 31.36 35.36 43.69
C PRO A 472 32.01 36.76 43.59
N ILE A 473 31.19 37.79 43.79
CA ILE A 473 31.65 39.15 43.91
C ILE A 473 32.10 39.36 45.38
N ASP A 474 33.40 39.65 45.58
CA ASP A 474 33.94 39.98 46.90
C ASP A 474 34.10 41.53 46.95
N PRO A 475 33.44 42.19 47.88
CA PRO A 475 33.58 43.64 48.05
C PRO A 475 35.01 44.07 48.35
N ALA A 476 35.85 43.17 48.92
CA ALA A 476 37.29 43.42 49.18
C ALA A 476 38.14 43.32 47.91
N GLU A 477 37.65 42.69 46.85
CA GLU A 477 38.30 42.54 45.59
C GLU A 477 37.47 43.22 44.46
N PRO A 478 37.51 44.50 44.28
CA PRO A 478 36.56 45.25 43.44
C PRO A 478 36.72 45.04 41.95
N LYS A 479 37.70 44.23 41.52
CA LYS A 479 37.95 43.88 40.14
C LYS A 479 38.13 42.39 39.98
N LYS A 480 37.30 41.77 39.09
CA LYS A 480 37.41 40.37 38.68
C LYS A 480 37.39 40.30 37.17
N PHE A 481 38.26 39.51 36.62
CA PHE A 481 38.36 39.20 35.21
C PHE A 481 38.03 37.70 35.02
N LEU A 482 37.24 37.37 34.05
CA LEU A 482 36.80 36.01 33.71
C LEU A 482 37.16 35.73 32.26
N ARG A 483 37.67 34.53 32.00
CA ARG A 483 37.90 34.05 30.62
C ARG A 483 37.66 32.55 30.50
N PHE A 484 37.39 32.07 29.31
CA PHE A 484 37.70 30.72 28.93
C PHE A 484 39.16 30.58 28.59
N HIS A 485 39.79 29.55 29.07
CA HIS A 485 41.18 29.21 28.72
C HIS A 485 41.16 27.87 28.01
N VAL A 486 41.81 27.83 26.83
CA VAL A 486 41.86 26.69 25.94
C VAL A 486 43.31 26.26 25.77
N THR A 487 43.55 24.98 25.96
CA THR A 487 44.83 24.32 25.65
C THR A 487 44.57 23.07 24.86
N LYS A 488 45.54 22.70 24.03
CA LYS A 488 45.52 21.51 23.19
C LYS A 488 46.57 20.52 23.67
#